data_e0c266e4bbb77f501153f3060872ff9b
#
_entry.id   e0c266e4bbb77f501153f3060872ff9b
#
_cell.length_a   1.000
_cell.length_b   1.000
_cell.length_c   1.000
_cell.angle_alpha   90.00
_cell.angle_beta   90.00
_cell.angle_gamma   90.00
#
_symmetry.space_group_name_H-M   'P 1'
#
loop_
_entity.id
_entity.type
_entity.pdbx_description
1 polymer ?
#
loop_
_entity_poly.entity_id
_entity_poly.type
_entity_poly.pdbx_seq_one_letter_code
_entity_poly.pdbx_strand_id
1 'polypeptide(L)'
;VRATPPAARSPYPGLRPFERDEADIFFGRESHVDAMIGRLARHRLLVVTGSSGSGKSSLVHAGLLEALETGLMAAAGPVWRFVTLRPGNRPMNELAAALIAAFGGSTSSDDIALRRARLERGPLSLFEQLRERPLPENGNLLILVDQLEELFRYRSLAGREEAEAFVALLLASARQQEVPIYVVLTMRSDFLGRCAEFDGLAEAVSDAQYLCPRLSREQILLAIEGPASVFEGKVEPHLAACIVNDMGTDPDQLPLMQHVLMRLWEKARARDPKAPVLRLDDYIAEGGLKGSLSRHADEILAEITHDAPQRAETTRRLFCLLTEGEGENAVRRLARVAEVMAVTSEPLDEVATVANAFRAPGRSLLMPGFDRPLTSDTVLDISHESLIRQWQALKDWVRVEAASAEHYSEMERRARRWVAGRAALWDSVDLDGALA
;
A
#
# COMPACT_ATOMS: atom_id res chain seq x y z
N VAL A 1 3.29 13.73 -19.30
CA VAL A 1 2.70 13.90 -17.96
C VAL A 1 3.05 15.30 -17.51
N ARG A 2 2.06 16.16 -17.27
CA ARG A 2 2.32 17.51 -16.76
C ARG A 2 2.72 17.37 -15.30
N ALA A 3 3.96 17.73 -14.97
CA ALA A 3 4.42 17.88 -13.60
C ALA A 3 3.45 18.80 -12.85
N THR A 4 2.97 18.37 -11.70
CA THR A 4 2.18 19.21 -10.79
C THR A 4 3.01 20.45 -10.44
N PRO A 5 2.44 21.67 -10.45
CA PRO A 5 3.20 22.87 -10.14
C PRO A 5 3.90 22.71 -8.77
N PRO A 6 5.15 23.12 -8.61
CA PRO A 6 5.92 22.94 -7.37
C PRO A 6 5.23 23.51 -6.11
N ALA A 7 4.29 24.43 -6.27
CA ALA A 7 3.52 25.02 -5.18
C ALA A 7 2.50 24.07 -4.50
N ALA A 8 2.14 22.95 -5.15
CA ALA A 8 1.16 22.00 -4.63
C ALA A 8 1.80 20.71 -4.07
N ARG A 9 3.13 20.53 -4.23
CA ARG A 9 3.85 19.33 -3.79
C ARG A 9 4.31 19.48 -2.33
N SER A 10 4.13 18.43 -1.52
CA SER A 10 4.64 18.35 -0.15
C SER A 10 5.97 17.60 -0.13
N PRO A 11 6.96 18.01 0.69
CA PRO A 11 8.19 17.25 0.88
C PRO A 11 7.98 15.90 1.57
N TYR A 12 6.83 15.70 2.21
CA TYR A 12 6.51 14.48 2.94
C TYR A 12 5.18 13.90 2.46
N PRO A 13 5.17 12.66 1.93
CA PRO A 13 3.97 12.05 1.36
C PRO A 13 2.95 11.56 2.40
N GLY A 14 3.29 11.55 3.69
CA GLY A 14 2.45 11.00 4.75
C GLY A 14 2.48 9.46 4.76
N LEU A 15 1.30 8.83 4.82
CA LEU A 15 1.20 7.37 4.90
C LEU A 15 1.38 6.64 3.57
N ARG A 16 1.25 7.33 2.44
CA ARG A 16 1.48 6.71 1.14
C ARG A 16 2.97 6.50 0.87
N PRO A 17 3.36 5.55 0.02
CA PRO A 17 4.74 5.45 -0.42
C PRO A 17 5.16 6.67 -1.25
N PHE A 18 6.47 6.92 -1.29
CA PHE A 18 7.05 7.84 -2.27
C PHE A 18 6.88 7.25 -3.68
N GLU A 19 6.46 8.10 -4.62
CA GLU A 19 6.33 7.77 -6.02
C GLU A 19 7.65 8.07 -6.78
N ARG A 20 7.75 7.62 -8.03
CA ARG A 20 8.96 7.78 -8.82
C ARG A 20 9.35 9.23 -9.08
N ASP A 21 8.40 10.11 -9.32
CA ASP A 21 8.62 11.55 -9.52
C ASP A 21 8.95 12.32 -8.23
N GLU A 22 9.07 11.61 -7.10
CA GLU A 22 9.45 12.12 -5.80
C GLU A 22 10.87 11.69 -5.38
N ALA A 23 11.67 11.17 -6.31
CA ALA A 23 13.03 10.71 -6.04
C ALA A 23 13.95 11.82 -5.52
N ASP A 24 13.73 13.06 -5.94
CA ASP A 24 14.47 14.27 -5.50
C ASP A 24 14.26 14.60 -4.02
N ILE A 25 13.25 14.02 -3.37
CA ILE A 25 12.95 14.17 -1.94
C ILE A 25 13.07 12.85 -1.16
N PHE A 26 13.60 11.80 -1.79
CA PHE A 26 13.77 10.48 -1.17
C PHE A 26 15.22 10.30 -0.68
N PHE A 27 15.48 10.58 0.59
CA PHE A 27 16.81 10.61 1.20
C PHE A 27 17.08 9.45 2.16
N GLY A 28 18.37 9.13 2.35
CA GLY A 28 18.84 8.20 3.37
C GLY A 28 18.79 6.73 2.96
N ARG A 29 18.54 6.42 1.68
CA ARG A 29 18.46 5.04 1.15
C ARG A 29 19.41 4.77 -0.03
N GLU A 30 20.31 5.65 -0.34
CA GLU A 30 21.20 5.64 -1.50
C GLU A 30 22.01 4.32 -1.57
N SER A 31 22.66 3.93 -0.47
CA SER A 31 23.45 2.70 -0.37
C SER A 31 22.60 1.42 -0.52
N HIS A 32 21.32 1.50 -0.16
CA HIS A 32 20.37 0.39 -0.34
C HIS A 32 19.98 0.24 -1.80
N VAL A 33 19.80 1.34 -2.53
CA VAL A 33 19.55 1.36 -3.97
C VAL A 33 20.72 0.75 -4.73
N ASP A 34 21.97 1.14 -4.42
CA ASP A 34 23.19 0.57 -5.02
C ASP A 34 23.27 -0.95 -4.82
N ALA A 35 22.96 -1.42 -3.60
CA ALA A 35 22.95 -2.85 -3.30
C ALA A 35 21.86 -3.61 -4.07
N MET A 36 20.70 -3.01 -4.29
CA MET A 36 19.63 -3.60 -5.09
C MET A 36 19.98 -3.65 -6.58
N ILE A 37 20.55 -2.60 -7.14
CA ILE A 37 21.03 -2.56 -8.53
C ILE A 37 22.05 -3.68 -8.77
N GLY A 38 23.02 -3.85 -7.87
CA GLY A 38 24.03 -4.90 -7.98
C GLY A 38 23.45 -6.32 -7.94
N ARG A 39 22.33 -6.55 -7.25
CA ARG A 39 21.61 -7.83 -7.24
C ARG A 39 20.80 -8.02 -8.51
N LEU A 40 20.04 -7.01 -8.91
CA LEU A 40 19.19 -7.04 -10.10
C LEU A 40 20.02 -7.27 -11.37
N ALA A 41 21.22 -6.68 -11.46
CA ALA A 41 22.15 -6.88 -12.55
C ALA A 41 22.62 -8.33 -12.69
N ARG A 42 22.77 -9.05 -11.58
CA ARG A 42 23.24 -10.45 -11.57
C ARG A 42 22.16 -11.47 -11.87
N HIS A 43 20.94 -11.25 -11.35
CA HIS A 43 19.91 -12.28 -11.33
C HIS A 43 18.72 -11.98 -12.24
N ARG A 44 18.57 -10.74 -12.77
CA ARG A 44 17.36 -10.24 -13.46
C ARG A 44 16.08 -10.40 -12.64
N LEU A 45 16.20 -10.87 -11.42
CA LEU A 45 15.17 -10.98 -10.41
C LEU A 45 15.68 -10.31 -9.14
N LEU A 46 14.79 -9.56 -8.47
CA LEU A 46 15.04 -9.00 -7.16
C LEU A 46 13.79 -9.15 -6.30
N VAL A 47 13.94 -9.71 -5.11
CA VAL A 47 12.83 -9.85 -4.15
C VAL A 47 13.12 -9.00 -2.92
N VAL A 48 12.48 -7.85 -2.83
CA VAL A 48 12.63 -6.91 -1.71
C VAL A 48 11.68 -7.31 -0.58
N THR A 49 12.24 -7.81 0.50
CA THR A 49 11.48 -8.29 1.67
C THR A 49 11.68 -7.37 2.87
N GLY A 50 10.75 -7.40 3.82
CA GLY A 50 10.84 -6.65 5.07
C GLY A 50 9.49 -6.54 5.77
N SER A 51 9.47 -6.06 7.01
CA SER A 51 8.23 -5.85 7.78
C SER A 51 7.30 -4.83 7.09
N SER A 52 6.02 -4.80 7.49
CA SER A 52 5.14 -3.68 7.13
C SER A 52 5.80 -2.37 7.56
N GLY A 53 5.60 -1.30 6.81
CA GLY A 53 6.16 0.02 7.16
C GLY A 53 7.68 0.18 7.01
N SER A 54 8.44 -0.83 6.55
CA SER A 54 9.89 -0.72 6.37
C SER A 54 10.33 0.15 5.18
N GLY A 55 9.39 0.63 4.37
CA GLY A 55 9.64 1.49 3.23
C GLY A 55 9.99 0.76 1.93
N LYS A 56 9.64 -0.53 1.78
CA LYS A 56 9.93 -1.34 0.57
C LYS A 56 9.41 -0.70 -0.73
N SER A 57 8.14 -0.34 -0.76
CA SER A 57 7.53 0.27 -1.95
C SER A 57 8.20 1.59 -2.30
N SER A 58 8.41 2.49 -1.33
CA SER A 58 9.15 3.74 -1.56
C SER A 58 10.57 3.52 -2.06
N LEU A 59 11.28 2.53 -1.47
CA LEU A 59 12.65 2.19 -1.87
C LEU A 59 12.72 1.69 -3.31
N VAL A 60 11.69 0.94 -3.76
CA VAL A 60 11.63 0.50 -5.16
C VAL A 60 11.17 1.63 -6.06
N HIS A 61 10.04 2.31 -5.76
CA HIS A 61 9.48 3.35 -6.63
C HIS A 61 10.41 4.57 -6.75
N ALA A 62 10.71 5.25 -5.66
CA ALA A 62 11.49 6.48 -5.68
C ALA A 62 13.02 6.22 -5.71
N GLY A 63 13.47 5.06 -5.23
CA GLY A 63 14.90 4.72 -5.25
C GLY A 63 15.30 3.96 -6.50
N LEU A 64 14.87 2.68 -6.63
CA LEU A 64 15.38 1.78 -7.66
C LEU A 64 14.96 2.19 -9.07
N LEU A 65 13.66 2.48 -9.31
CA LEU A 65 13.18 2.76 -10.67
C LEU A 65 13.83 4.03 -11.24
N GLU A 66 13.97 5.08 -10.44
CA GLU A 66 14.65 6.31 -10.86
C GLU A 66 16.14 6.08 -11.12
N ALA A 67 16.82 5.33 -10.26
CA ALA A 67 18.23 4.98 -10.43
C ALA A 67 18.49 4.19 -11.72
N LEU A 68 17.56 3.32 -12.14
CA LEU A 68 17.64 2.61 -13.40
C LEU A 68 17.48 3.55 -14.60
N GLU A 69 16.52 4.48 -14.54
CA GLU A 69 16.26 5.44 -15.62
C GLU A 69 17.39 6.45 -15.78
N THR A 70 18.05 6.82 -14.69
CA THR A 70 19.26 7.67 -14.73
C THR A 70 20.54 6.91 -15.17
N GLY A 71 20.43 5.59 -15.44
CA GLY A 71 21.50 4.79 -16.00
C GLY A 71 22.52 4.26 -14.97
N LEU A 72 22.19 4.26 -13.68
CA LEU A 72 23.11 3.71 -12.66
C LEU A 72 23.41 2.22 -12.86
N MET A 73 22.56 1.48 -13.57
CA MET A 73 22.84 0.11 -14.01
C MET A 73 23.54 0.12 -15.38
N ALA A 74 24.82 0.41 -15.39
CA ALA A 74 25.61 0.63 -16.61
C ALA A 74 25.49 -0.50 -17.66
N ALA A 75 25.35 -1.76 -17.24
CA ALA A 75 25.21 -2.91 -18.14
C ALA A 75 23.90 -2.93 -18.93
N ALA A 76 22.83 -2.30 -18.44
CA ALA A 76 21.52 -2.23 -19.06
C ALA A 76 21.26 -0.88 -19.75
N GLY A 77 21.96 0.17 -19.36
CA GLY A 77 21.73 1.53 -19.85
C GLY A 77 20.44 2.16 -19.30
N PRO A 78 20.07 3.38 -19.78
CA PRO A 78 18.99 4.18 -19.22
C PRO A 78 17.62 3.96 -19.87
N VAL A 79 17.50 3.10 -20.89
CA VAL A 79 16.26 2.93 -21.65
C VAL A 79 15.41 1.84 -21.01
N TRP A 80 14.44 2.25 -20.18
CA TRP A 80 13.58 1.34 -19.46
C TRP A 80 12.10 1.54 -19.78
N ARG A 81 11.39 0.43 -19.78
CA ARG A 81 9.92 0.41 -19.74
C ARG A 81 9.49 -0.27 -18.46
N PHE A 82 8.75 0.44 -17.64
CA PHE A 82 8.27 -0.05 -16.36
C PHE A 82 6.83 -0.51 -16.45
N VAL A 83 6.57 -1.70 -15.94
CA VAL A 83 5.25 -2.30 -15.77
C VAL A 83 5.06 -2.51 -14.29
N THR A 84 4.23 -1.69 -13.65
CA THR A 84 3.99 -1.76 -12.21
C THR A 84 2.57 -2.22 -11.94
N LEU A 85 2.43 -3.23 -11.07
CA LEU A 85 1.14 -3.76 -10.68
C LEU A 85 1.14 -4.24 -9.21
N ARG A 86 -0.08 -4.36 -8.66
CA ARG A 86 -0.36 -5.18 -7.48
C ARG A 86 -1.18 -6.39 -7.94
N PRO A 87 -0.90 -7.60 -7.43
CA PRO A 87 -1.55 -8.81 -7.95
C PRO A 87 -3.06 -8.81 -7.69
N GLY A 88 -3.51 -8.26 -6.56
CA GLY A 88 -4.92 -8.27 -6.19
C GLY A 88 -5.52 -9.68 -6.21
N ASN A 89 -6.80 -9.75 -6.57
CA ASN A 89 -7.54 -11.00 -6.70
C ASN A 89 -7.57 -11.56 -8.14
N ARG A 90 -6.94 -10.87 -9.12
CA ARG A 90 -6.86 -11.27 -10.54
C ARG A 90 -5.49 -10.93 -11.13
N PRO A 91 -4.42 -11.61 -10.71
CA PRO A 91 -3.06 -11.20 -11.02
C PRO A 91 -2.76 -11.17 -12.52
N MET A 92 -3.34 -12.07 -13.33
CA MET A 92 -3.16 -12.08 -14.77
C MET A 92 -3.87 -10.91 -15.46
N ASN A 93 -5.03 -10.47 -14.96
CA ASN A 93 -5.71 -9.27 -15.46
C ASN A 93 -4.90 -8.01 -15.15
N GLU A 94 -4.39 -7.88 -13.92
CA GLU A 94 -3.59 -6.75 -13.50
C GLU A 94 -2.30 -6.65 -14.32
N LEU A 95 -1.63 -7.78 -14.56
CA LEU A 95 -0.46 -7.83 -15.43
C LEU A 95 -0.81 -7.44 -16.88
N ALA A 96 -1.92 -7.95 -17.42
CA ALA A 96 -2.36 -7.61 -18.76
C ALA A 96 -2.65 -6.11 -18.91
N ALA A 97 -3.39 -5.52 -17.96
CA ALA A 97 -3.71 -4.10 -17.93
C ALA A 97 -2.45 -3.23 -17.82
N ALA A 98 -1.53 -3.57 -16.90
CA ALA A 98 -0.28 -2.86 -16.70
C ALA A 98 0.63 -2.92 -17.94
N LEU A 99 0.73 -4.07 -18.60
CA LEU A 99 1.44 -4.22 -19.87
C LEU A 99 0.83 -3.34 -20.98
N ILE A 100 -0.50 -3.34 -21.12
CA ILE A 100 -1.18 -2.51 -22.11
C ILE A 100 -0.88 -1.03 -21.85
N ALA A 101 -1.03 -0.57 -20.61
CA ALA A 101 -0.75 0.82 -20.23
C ALA A 101 0.71 1.22 -20.50
N ALA A 102 1.68 0.35 -20.14
CA ALA A 102 3.11 0.60 -20.35
C ALA A 102 3.47 0.69 -21.84
N PHE A 103 2.75 0.01 -22.72
CA PHE A 103 2.97 0.07 -24.17
C PHE A 103 2.06 1.05 -24.91
N GLY A 104 1.30 1.90 -24.19
CA GLY A 104 0.48 2.96 -24.76
C GLY A 104 -0.81 2.47 -25.44
N GLY A 105 -1.30 1.29 -25.06
CA GLY A 105 -2.54 0.71 -25.58
C GLY A 105 -3.79 1.16 -24.82
N SER A 106 -4.97 0.86 -25.37
CA SER A 106 -6.26 1.03 -24.69
C SER A 106 -6.48 -0.03 -23.64
N THR A 107 -6.88 0.36 -22.45
CA THR A 107 -7.21 -0.54 -21.32
C THR A 107 -8.70 -0.89 -21.30
N SER A 108 -9.31 -1.13 -22.46
CA SER A 108 -10.69 -1.65 -22.50
C SER A 108 -10.76 -3.08 -21.92
N SER A 109 -11.94 -3.48 -21.45
CA SER A 109 -12.16 -4.83 -20.93
C SER A 109 -11.79 -5.92 -21.94
N ASP A 110 -12.07 -5.69 -23.23
CA ASP A 110 -11.81 -6.64 -24.31
C ASP A 110 -10.31 -6.73 -24.62
N ASP A 111 -9.59 -5.60 -24.62
CA ASP A 111 -8.14 -5.59 -24.81
C ASP A 111 -7.42 -6.30 -23.66
N ILE A 112 -7.88 -6.07 -22.43
CA ILE A 112 -7.34 -6.77 -21.24
C ILE A 112 -7.60 -8.28 -21.34
N ALA A 113 -8.82 -8.70 -21.70
CA ALA A 113 -9.17 -10.12 -21.84
C ALA A 113 -8.34 -10.79 -22.95
N LEU A 114 -8.15 -10.13 -24.08
CA LEU A 114 -7.32 -10.62 -25.18
C LEU A 114 -5.84 -10.75 -24.76
N ARG A 115 -5.31 -9.74 -24.08
CA ARG A 115 -3.93 -9.74 -23.59
C ARG A 115 -3.71 -10.85 -22.55
N ARG A 116 -4.64 -10.98 -21.59
CA ARG A 116 -4.67 -12.06 -20.61
C ARG A 116 -4.62 -13.44 -21.28
N ALA A 117 -5.53 -13.70 -22.23
CA ALA A 117 -5.56 -14.99 -22.93
C ALA A 117 -4.23 -15.32 -23.66
N ARG A 118 -3.49 -14.32 -24.10
CA ARG A 118 -2.15 -14.51 -24.67
C ARG A 118 -1.11 -14.84 -23.61
N LEU A 119 -1.17 -14.23 -22.42
CA LEU A 119 -0.27 -14.50 -21.30
C LEU A 119 -0.50 -15.89 -20.72
N GLU A 120 -1.74 -16.37 -20.69
CA GLU A 120 -2.14 -17.69 -20.16
C GLU A 120 -1.71 -18.87 -21.07
N ARG A 121 -1.13 -18.63 -22.25
CA ARG A 121 -0.65 -19.70 -23.14
C ARG A 121 0.51 -20.51 -22.56
N GLY A 122 1.26 -19.93 -21.63
CA GLY A 122 2.36 -20.63 -20.96
C GLY A 122 3.38 -19.68 -20.33
N PRO A 123 4.33 -20.20 -19.55
CA PRO A 123 5.30 -19.39 -18.80
C PRO A 123 6.20 -18.52 -19.68
N LEU A 124 6.45 -18.87 -20.92
CA LEU A 124 7.28 -18.11 -21.86
C LEU A 124 6.49 -17.14 -22.75
N SER A 125 5.18 -17.06 -22.57
CA SER A 125 4.29 -16.28 -23.44
C SER A 125 4.65 -14.78 -23.52
N LEU A 126 5.10 -14.17 -22.42
CA LEU A 126 5.56 -12.78 -22.43
C LEU A 126 6.86 -12.61 -23.24
N PHE A 127 7.80 -13.52 -23.06
CA PHE A 127 9.04 -13.54 -23.82
C PHE A 127 8.76 -13.69 -25.32
N GLU A 128 7.88 -14.61 -25.73
CA GLU A 128 7.48 -14.82 -27.13
C GLU A 128 6.85 -13.56 -27.73
N GLN A 129 5.97 -12.89 -27.00
CA GLN A 129 5.34 -11.63 -27.44
C GLN A 129 6.37 -10.51 -27.65
N LEU A 130 7.41 -10.43 -26.80
CA LEU A 130 8.47 -9.43 -26.96
C LEU A 130 9.46 -9.79 -28.08
N ARG A 131 9.59 -11.05 -28.44
CA ARG A 131 10.31 -11.45 -29.66
C ARG A 131 9.56 -11.05 -30.94
N GLU A 132 8.22 -11.17 -30.94
CA GLU A 132 7.39 -10.72 -32.07
C GLU A 132 7.35 -9.19 -32.20
N ARG A 133 7.38 -8.47 -31.08
CA ARG A 133 7.39 -7.00 -31.00
C ARG A 133 8.52 -6.55 -30.07
N PRO A 134 9.75 -6.42 -30.58
CA PRO A 134 10.91 -6.10 -29.77
C PRO A 134 10.78 -4.76 -29.04
N LEU A 135 11.46 -4.67 -27.91
CA LEU A 135 11.69 -3.39 -27.23
C LEU A 135 12.51 -2.45 -28.15
N PRO A 136 12.51 -1.14 -27.87
CA PRO A 136 13.44 -0.21 -28.54
C PRO A 136 14.89 -0.69 -28.45
N GLU A 137 15.74 -0.19 -29.32
CA GLU A 137 17.17 -0.50 -29.25
C GLU A 137 17.73 -0.17 -27.87
N ASN A 138 18.47 -1.09 -27.27
CA ASN A 138 18.96 -1.03 -25.87
C ASN A 138 17.85 -0.88 -24.81
N GLY A 139 16.61 -1.19 -25.16
CA GLY A 139 15.46 -1.10 -24.26
C GLY A 139 15.36 -2.29 -23.33
N ASN A 140 15.01 -2.04 -22.07
CA ASN A 140 14.78 -3.04 -21.03
C ASN A 140 13.32 -2.98 -20.57
N LEU A 141 12.77 -4.13 -20.19
CA LEU A 141 11.48 -4.22 -19.52
C LEU A 141 11.70 -4.58 -18.06
N LEU A 142 11.12 -3.78 -17.15
CA LEU A 142 11.06 -4.14 -15.76
C LEU A 142 9.60 -4.32 -15.33
N ILE A 143 9.30 -5.48 -14.75
CA ILE A 143 7.99 -5.79 -14.14
C ILE A 143 8.15 -5.69 -12.64
N LEU A 144 7.48 -4.70 -12.04
CA LEU A 144 7.38 -4.54 -10.60
C LEU A 144 6.03 -5.09 -10.12
N VAL A 145 6.10 -6.13 -9.30
CA VAL A 145 4.95 -6.65 -8.56
C VAL A 145 5.06 -6.14 -7.12
N ASP A 146 4.32 -5.08 -6.82
CA ASP A 146 4.29 -4.52 -5.46
C ASP A 146 3.27 -5.27 -4.60
N GLN A 147 3.67 -5.63 -3.37
CA GLN A 147 2.86 -6.39 -2.40
C GLN A 147 2.46 -7.80 -2.88
N LEU A 148 3.46 -8.62 -3.25
CA LEU A 148 3.24 -10.02 -3.68
C LEU A 148 2.45 -10.84 -2.65
N GLU A 149 2.47 -10.46 -1.36
CA GLU A 149 1.67 -11.09 -0.32
C GLU A 149 0.17 -11.10 -0.59
N GLU A 150 -0.34 -10.21 -1.42
CA GLU A 150 -1.74 -10.22 -1.85
C GLU A 150 -2.10 -11.52 -2.59
N LEU A 151 -1.17 -12.06 -3.36
CA LEU A 151 -1.36 -13.33 -4.07
C LEU A 151 -1.72 -14.48 -3.12
N PHE A 152 -1.09 -14.52 -1.95
CA PHE A 152 -1.36 -15.54 -0.93
C PHE A 152 -2.69 -15.34 -0.21
N ARG A 153 -3.11 -14.07 -0.04
CA ARG A 153 -4.40 -13.75 0.61
C ARG A 153 -5.58 -14.07 -0.29
N TYR A 154 -5.47 -13.78 -1.58
CA TYR A 154 -6.58 -13.90 -2.53
C TYR A 154 -6.58 -15.21 -3.33
N ARG A 155 -5.64 -16.12 -3.09
CA ARG A 155 -5.56 -17.42 -3.76
C ARG A 155 -6.87 -18.24 -3.72
N SER A 156 -7.63 -18.11 -2.64
CA SER A 156 -8.94 -18.75 -2.52
C SER A 156 -10.03 -18.14 -3.41
N LEU A 157 -9.84 -16.86 -3.83
CA LEU A 157 -10.77 -16.09 -4.65
C LEU A 157 -10.42 -16.10 -6.15
N ALA A 158 -9.13 -16.10 -6.48
CA ALA A 158 -8.63 -16.04 -7.86
C ALA A 158 -8.48 -17.39 -8.54
N GLY A 159 -8.53 -18.48 -7.77
CA GLY A 159 -8.15 -19.81 -8.21
C GLY A 159 -6.64 -20.05 -8.07
N ARG A 160 -6.30 -21.27 -7.66
CA ARG A 160 -4.92 -21.72 -7.45
C ARG A 160 -4.12 -21.69 -8.76
N GLU A 161 -4.76 -22.12 -9.85
CA GLU A 161 -4.16 -22.24 -11.18
C GLU A 161 -3.71 -20.89 -11.76
N GLU A 162 -4.50 -19.81 -11.58
CA GLU A 162 -4.13 -18.48 -12.07
C GLU A 162 -2.90 -17.92 -11.31
N ALA A 163 -2.84 -18.13 -10.00
CA ALA A 163 -1.71 -17.70 -9.18
C ALA A 163 -0.42 -18.46 -9.53
N GLU A 164 -0.51 -19.78 -9.74
CA GLU A 164 0.60 -20.62 -10.19
C GLU A 164 1.10 -20.21 -11.58
N ALA A 165 0.19 -19.97 -12.54
CA ALA A 165 0.53 -19.50 -13.88
C ALA A 165 1.21 -18.12 -13.85
N PHE A 166 0.72 -17.20 -13.02
CA PHE A 166 1.31 -15.87 -12.84
C PHE A 166 2.75 -15.95 -12.32
N VAL A 167 2.99 -16.72 -11.25
CA VAL A 167 4.34 -16.89 -10.70
C VAL A 167 5.27 -17.56 -11.71
N ALA A 168 4.81 -18.64 -12.37
CA ALA A 168 5.59 -19.34 -13.39
C ALA A 168 6.01 -18.42 -14.55
N LEU A 169 5.10 -17.53 -15.00
CA LEU A 169 5.38 -16.55 -16.05
C LEU A 169 6.45 -15.55 -15.62
N LEU A 170 6.36 -15.00 -14.39
CA LEU A 170 7.35 -14.05 -13.87
C LEU A 170 8.74 -14.68 -13.76
N LEU A 171 8.82 -15.89 -13.19
CA LEU A 171 10.08 -16.61 -13.03
C LEU A 171 10.72 -16.99 -14.36
N ALA A 172 9.91 -17.49 -15.31
CA ALA A 172 10.40 -17.82 -16.66
C ALA A 172 10.89 -16.57 -17.40
N SER A 173 10.18 -15.44 -17.27
CA SER A 173 10.56 -14.15 -17.85
C SER A 173 11.91 -13.64 -17.32
N ALA A 174 12.19 -13.81 -16.03
CA ALA A 174 13.47 -13.41 -15.44
C ALA A 174 14.62 -14.36 -15.77
N ARG A 175 14.35 -15.67 -15.92
CA ARG A 175 15.37 -16.70 -16.15
C ARG A 175 15.89 -16.74 -17.59
N GLN A 176 15.08 -16.42 -18.59
CA GLN A 176 15.50 -16.38 -19.99
C GLN A 176 16.50 -15.24 -20.22
N GLN A 177 17.44 -15.39 -21.17
CA GLN A 177 18.54 -14.46 -21.36
C GLN A 177 18.49 -13.69 -22.70
N GLU A 178 17.58 -14.05 -23.60
CA GLU A 178 17.51 -13.45 -24.95
C GLU A 178 16.93 -12.04 -24.95
N VAL A 179 15.87 -11.81 -24.18
CA VAL A 179 15.22 -10.49 -24.06
C VAL A 179 15.53 -9.89 -22.68
N PRO A 180 15.87 -8.61 -22.57
CA PRO A 180 16.19 -7.98 -21.27
C PRO A 180 14.92 -7.71 -20.46
N ILE A 181 14.37 -8.75 -19.82
CA ILE A 181 13.25 -8.68 -18.90
C ILE A 181 13.79 -8.82 -17.48
N TYR A 182 13.45 -7.87 -16.64
CA TYR A 182 13.77 -7.82 -15.22
C TYR A 182 12.50 -7.89 -14.40
N VAL A 183 12.54 -8.60 -13.28
CA VAL A 183 11.40 -8.75 -12.36
C VAL A 183 11.79 -8.27 -10.98
N VAL A 184 11.00 -7.38 -10.41
CA VAL A 184 11.15 -6.91 -9.02
C VAL A 184 9.87 -7.25 -8.27
N LEU A 185 10.02 -7.95 -7.17
CA LEU A 185 8.93 -8.33 -6.29
C LEU A 185 9.12 -7.62 -4.94
N THR A 186 8.10 -6.98 -4.42
CA THR A 186 8.12 -6.57 -3.01
C THR A 186 7.23 -7.50 -2.20
N MET A 187 7.64 -7.85 -1.00
CA MET A 187 6.86 -8.77 -0.16
C MET A 187 7.15 -8.55 1.33
N ARG A 188 6.16 -8.76 2.16
CA ARG A 188 6.35 -8.81 3.61
C ARG A 188 7.14 -10.06 4.01
N SER A 189 8.07 -9.91 4.96
CA SER A 189 8.93 -11.02 5.41
C SER A 189 8.18 -12.16 6.11
N ASP A 190 7.02 -11.88 6.71
CA ASP A 190 6.16 -12.88 7.33
C ASP A 190 5.52 -13.86 6.33
N PHE A 191 5.54 -13.54 5.03
CA PHE A 191 5.05 -14.41 3.96
C PHE A 191 6.15 -15.27 3.30
N LEU A 192 7.41 -15.14 3.69
CA LEU A 192 8.53 -15.90 3.10
C LEU A 192 8.28 -17.41 3.09
N GLY A 193 7.77 -17.97 4.19
CA GLY A 193 7.45 -19.40 4.27
C GLY A 193 6.40 -19.86 3.27
N ARG A 194 5.52 -18.95 2.83
CA ARG A 194 4.47 -19.27 1.86
C ARG A 194 4.97 -19.32 0.41
N CYS A 195 6.19 -18.83 0.13
CA CYS A 195 6.79 -18.97 -1.19
C CYS A 195 6.95 -20.44 -1.61
N ALA A 196 7.09 -21.35 -0.65
CA ALA A 196 7.15 -22.80 -0.92
C ALA A 196 5.82 -23.39 -1.47
N GLU A 197 4.73 -22.61 -1.47
CA GLU A 197 3.47 -23.03 -2.09
C GLU A 197 3.49 -22.94 -3.63
N PHE A 198 4.52 -22.29 -4.22
CA PHE A 198 4.69 -22.09 -5.65
C PHE A 198 6.01 -22.68 -6.14
N ASP A 199 5.96 -23.46 -7.20
CA ASP A 199 7.13 -24.15 -7.78
C ASP A 199 8.20 -23.14 -8.22
N GLY A 200 9.41 -23.32 -7.69
CA GLY A 200 10.59 -22.53 -8.01
C GLY A 200 10.61 -21.10 -7.43
N LEU A 201 9.57 -20.67 -6.69
CA LEU A 201 9.55 -19.33 -6.08
C LEU A 201 10.45 -19.29 -4.84
N ALA A 202 10.46 -20.33 -4.01
CA ALA A 202 11.29 -20.36 -2.80
C ALA A 202 12.78 -20.26 -3.13
N GLU A 203 13.25 -21.01 -4.14
CA GLU A 203 14.62 -20.99 -4.64
C GLU A 203 14.96 -19.62 -5.22
N ALA A 204 14.08 -19.08 -6.06
CA ALA A 204 14.25 -17.76 -6.68
C ALA A 204 14.34 -16.64 -5.62
N VAL A 205 13.53 -16.73 -4.56
CA VAL A 205 13.59 -15.80 -3.42
C VAL A 205 14.93 -15.95 -2.70
N SER A 206 15.37 -17.18 -2.41
CA SER A 206 16.65 -17.43 -1.71
C SER A 206 17.85 -16.84 -2.46
N ASP A 207 17.83 -16.89 -3.79
CA ASP A 207 18.94 -16.41 -4.63
C ASP A 207 18.95 -14.88 -4.81
N ALA A 208 17.76 -14.26 -4.88
CA ALA A 208 17.59 -12.87 -5.29
C ALA A 208 17.00 -11.97 -4.17
N GLN A 209 16.93 -12.45 -2.93
CA GLN A 209 16.37 -11.69 -1.83
C GLN A 209 17.23 -10.48 -1.44
N TYR A 210 16.57 -9.36 -1.22
CA TYR A 210 17.09 -8.19 -0.53
C TYR A 210 16.21 -7.89 0.68
N LEU A 211 16.72 -8.17 1.89
CA LEU A 211 16.03 -7.80 3.12
C LEU A 211 16.22 -6.31 3.36
N CYS A 212 15.12 -5.53 3.29
CA CYS A 212 15.12 -4.10 3.52
C CYS A 212 15.52 -3.80 4.97
N PRO A 213 16.71 -3.22 5.24
CA PRO A 213 17.16 -2.98 6.60
C PRO A 213 16.46 -1.75 7.19
N ARG A 214 16.51 -1.64 8.51
CA ARG A 214 16.12 -0.39 9.19
C ARG A 214 17.09 0.73 8.85
N LEU A 215 16.59 1.97 8.82
CA LEU A 215 17.44 3.15 8.70
C LEU A 215 18.29 3.33 9.95
N SER A 216 19.56 3.70 9.74
CA SER A 216 20.42 4.20 10.82
C SER A 216 19.92 5.56 11.32
N ARG A 217 20.42 5.99 12.49
CA ARG A 217 20.11 7.32 13.04
C ARG A 217 20.43 8.44 12.03
N GLU A 218 21.56 8.35 11.35
CA GLU A 218 22.01 9.33 10.36
C GLU A 218 21.09 9.33 9.13
N GLN A 219 20.70 8.16 8.66
CA GLN A 219 19.77 8.03 7.54
C GLN A 219 18.37 8.57 7.86
N ILE A 220 17.90 8.39 9.11
CA ILE A 220 16.65 8.99 9.57
C ILE A 220 16.73 10.51 9.59
N LEU A 221 17.84 11.07 10.07
CA LEU A 221 18.06 12.53 10.04
C LEU A 221 18.03 13.08 8.62
N LEU A 222 18.70 12.40 7.67
CA LEU A 222 18.64 12.77 6.24
C LEU A 222 17.19 12.69 5.69
N ALA A 223 16.42 11.67 6.06
CA ALA A 223 15.03 11.53 5.64
C ALA A 223 14.08 12.56 6.29
N ILE A 224 14.48 13.18 7.41
CA ILE A 224 13.75 14.27 8.08
C ILE A 224 14.13 15.63 7.45
N GLU A 225 15.42 15.94 7.33
CA GLU A 225 15.92 17.27 6.99
C GLU A 225 16.02 17.49 5.48
N GLY A 226 16.41 16.46 4.72
CA GLY A 226 16.64 16.53 3.28
C GLY A 226 15.42 17.03 2.50
N PRO A 227 14.24 16.40 2.64
CA PRO A 227 13.04 16.84 1.92
C PRO A 227 12.67 18.30 2.19
N ALA A 228 12.72 18.76 3.45
CA ALA A 228 12.44 20.15 3.79
C ALA A 228 13.39 21.12 3.07
N SER A 229 14.68 20.76 2.98
CA SER A 229 15.70 21.58 2.35
C SER A 229 15.46 21.79 0.86
N VAL A 230 14.96 20.79 0.15
CA VAL A 230 14.58 20.88 -1.28
C VAL A 230 13.51 21.97 -1.51
N PHE A 231 12.63 22.16 -0.52
CA PHE A 231 11.56 23.19 -0.55
C PHE A 231 11.92 24.48 0.21
N GLU A 232 13.21 24.77 0.35
CA GLU A 232 13.72 25.96 1.05
C GLU A 232 13.26 26.06 2.53
N GLY A 233 12.79 24.97 3.10
CA GLY A 233 12.37 24.87 4.49
C GLY A 233 13.49 24.41 5.41
N LYS A 234 13.23 24.48 6.72
CA LYS A 234 14.17 24.06 7.77
C LYS A 234 13.46 23.21 8.82
N VAL A 235 14.22 22.32 9.43
CA VAL A 235 13.79 21.54 10.60
C VAL A 235 14.60 22.01 11.81
N GLU A 236 13.97 22.32 12.93
CA GLU A 236 14.69 22.64 14.17
C GLU A 236 15.52 21.42 14.62
N PRO A 237 16.81 21.57 14.97
CA PRO A 237 17.67 20.45 15.37
C PRO A 237 17.11 19.64 16.54
N HIS A 238 16.47 20.32 17.49
CA HIS A 238 15.84 19.65 18.63
C HIS A 238 14.62 18.82 18.21
N LEU A 239 13.85 19.26 17.21
CA LEU A 239 12.75 18.49 16.65
C LEU A 239 13.25 17.19 15.97
N ALA A 240 14.26 17.30 15.10
CA ALA A 240 14.82 16.14 14.43
C ALA A 240 15.36 15.10 15.43
N ALA A 241 16.10 15.57 16.45
CA ALA A 241 16.59 14.71 17.52
C ALA A 241 15.46 14.07 18.34
N CYS A 242 14.38 14.79 18.62
CA CYS A 242 13.21 14.29 19.34
C CYS A 242 12.51 13.18 18.55
N ILE A 243 12.22 13.43 17.26
CA ILE A 243 11.60 12.42 16.38
C ILE A 243 12.44 11.14 16.33
N VAL A 244 13.77 11.26 16.13
CA VAL A 244 14.67 10.09 16.11
C VAL A 244 14.67 9.32 17.42
N ASN A 245 14.56 10.00 18.56
CA ASN A 245 14.48 9.34 19.88
C ASN A 245 13.12 8.69 20.12
N ASP A 246 12.03 9.28 19.62
CA ASP A 246 10.67 8.74 19.73
C ASP A 246 10.44 7.55 18.80
N MET A 247 11.25 7.42 17.74
CA MET A 247 11.26 6.25 16.87
C MET A 247 11.80 5.05 17.65
N GLY A 248 10.89 4.18 18.05
CA GLY A 248 11.18 2.95 18.75
C GLY A 248 11.57 1.80 17.79
N THR A 249 11.34 0.58 18.26
CA THR A 249 11.62 -0.64 17.49
C THR A 249 10.41 -1.14 16.66
N ASP A 250 9.28 -0.46 16.73
CA ASP A 250 8.05 -0.86 16.03
C ASP A 250 8.21 -0.76 14.51
N PRO A 251 7.60 -1.66 13.72
CA PRO A 251 7.77 -1.67 12.27
C PRO A 251 7.16 -0.46 11.56
N ASP A 252 6.12 0.16 12.13
CA ASP A 252 5.35 1.22 11.48
C ASP A 252 5.92 2.64 11.69
N GLN A 253 7.14 2.78 12.22
CA GLN A 253 7.70 4.09 12.60
C GLN A 253 7.94 5.02 11.40
N LEU A 254 8.39 4.50 10.26
CA LEU A 254 8.64 5.35 9.07
C LEU A 254 7.37 5.99 8.51
N PRO A 255 6.24 5.27 8.31
CA PRO A 255 4.98 5.89 7.92
C PRO A 255 4.48 6.93 8.92
N LEU A 256 4.60 6.66 10.23
CA LEU A 256 4.21 7.63 11.27
C LEU A 256 5.09 8.88 11.24
N MET A 257 6.40 8.71 11.07
CA MET A 257 7.34 9.83 10.89
C MET A 257 6.97 10.68 9.67
N GLN A 258 6.73 10.06 8.53
CA GLN A 258 6.32 10.78 7.32
C GLN A 258 4.99 11.48 7.51
N HIS A 259 4.04 10.88 8.21
CA HIS A 259 2.75 11.49 8.49
C HIS A 259 2.88 12.73 9.39
N VAL A 260 3.60 12.63 10.51
CA VAL A 260 3.76 13.77 11.40
C VAL A 260 4.55 14.90 10.73
N LEU A 261 5.59 14.59 9.95
CA LEU A 261 6.34 15.58 9.19
C LEU A 261 5.48 16.29 8.14
N MET A 262 4.59 15.58 7.46
CA MET A 262 3.61 16.17 6.55
C MET A 262 2.72 17.20 7.29
N ARG A 263 2.17 16.83 8.45
CA ARG A 263 1.35 17.73 9.28
C ARG A 263 2.13 18.97 9.75
N LEU A 264 3.36 18.76 10.21
CA LEU A 264 4.23 19.87 10.63
C LEU A 264 4.58 20.79 9.46
N TRP A 265 4.80 20.23 8.27
CA TRP A 265 5.05 21.02 7.06
C TRP A 265 3.86 21.89 6.69
N GLU A 266 2.65 21.37 6.73
CA GLU A 266 1.42 22.14 6.47
C GLU A 266 1.31 23.34 7.43
N LYS A 267 1.53 23.13 8.74
CA LYS A 267 1.53 24.19 9.76
C LYS A 267 2.64 25.22 9.51
N ALA A 268 3.84 24.75 9.23
CA ALA A 268 4.98 25.63 8.97
C ALA A 268 4.75 26.48 7.73
N ARG A 269 4.23 25.90 6.65
CA ARG A 269 3.91 26.58 5.40
C ARG A 269 2.74 27.56 5.54
N ALA A 270 1.73 27.24 6.36
CA ALA A 270 0.65 28.17 6.67
C ALA A 270 1.15 29.41 7.44
N ARG A 271 2.21 29.27 8.25
CA ARG A 271 2.84 30.34 9.02
C ARG A 271 3.78 31.20 8.17
N ASP A 272 4.64 30.55 7.38
CA ASP A 272 5.54 31.21 6.44
C ASP A 272 5.68 30.37 5.15
N PRO A 273 4.98 30.76 4.08
CA PRO A 273 5.03 30.04 2.81
C PRO A 273 6.39 30.07 2.10
N LYS A 274 7.25 31.05 2.41
CA LYS A 274 8.54 31.24 1.71
C LYS A 274 9.71 30.55 2.42
N ALA A 275 9.65 30.49 3.76
CA ALA A 275 10.71 29.89 4.57
C ALA A 275 10.10 29.06 5.71
N PRO A 276 9.42 27.96 5.41
CA PRO A 276 8.73 27.15 6.41
C PRO A 276 9.75 26.53 7.38
N VAL A 277 9.49 26.65 8.68
CA VAL A 277 10.31 26.04 9.74
C VAL A 277 9.44 25.10 10.55
N LEU A 278 9.81 23.81 10.53
CA LEU A 278 9.21 22.78 11.36
C LEU A 278 9.73 22.95 12.79
N ARG A 279 8.81 23.05 13.78
CA ARG A 279 9.12 23.39 15.16
C ARG A 279 8.78 22.26 16.13
N LEU A 280 9.56 22.17 17.19
CA LEU A 280 9.33 21.18 18.25
C LEU A 280 7.98 21.41 18.97
N ASP A 281 7.58 22.65 19.19
CA ASP A 281 6.30 22.97 19.83
C ASP A 281 5.10 22.45 19.03
N ASP A 282 5.16 22.54 17.68
CA ASP A 282 4.13 21.98 16.80
C ASP A 282 4.07 20.45 16.91
N TYR A 283 5.22 19.79 17.02
CA TYR A 283 5.31 18.34 17.19
C TYR A 283 4.69 17.86 18.52
N ILE A 284 4.99 18.58 19.60
CA ILE A 284 4.39 18.31 20.92
C ILE A 284 2.88 18.53 20.85
N ALA A 285 2.42 19.61 20.21
CA ALA A 285 1.01 19.91 20.04
C ALA A 285 0.28 18.86 19.17
N GLU A 286 0.96 18.23 18.19
CA GLU A 286 0.41 17.11 17.40
C GLU A 286 0.34 15.78 18.20
N GLY A 287 0.90 15.71 19.40
CA GLY A 287 0.93 14.49 20.22
C GLY A 287 2.05 13.52 19.82
N GLY A 288 3.08 14.00 19.14
CA GLY A 288 4.22 13.21 18.71
C GLY A 288 3.88 12.17 17.63
N LEU A 289 4.74 11.18 17.44
CA LEU A 289 4.54 10.12 16.42
C LEU A 289 3.25 9.32 16.64
N LYS A 290 2.92 9.00 17.88
CA LYS A 290 1.78 8.11 18.21
C LYS A 290 0.43 8.82 18.19
N GLY A 291 0.39 10.11 18.55
CA GLY A 291 -0.85 10.86 18.66
C GLY A 291 -1.30 11.53 17.38
N SER A 292 -0.37 11.92 16.52
CA SER A 292 -0.63 12.73 15.34
C SER A 292 -1.62 12.08 14.36
N LEU A 293 -1.49 10.78 14.10
CA LEU A 293 -2.35 10.06 13.15
C LEU A 293 -3.79 9.93 13.66
N SER A 294 -3.96 9.57 14.94
CA SER A 294 -5.30 9.50 15.55
C SER A 294 -5.99 10.85 15.53
N ARG A 295 -5.29 11.89 15.96
CA ARG A 295 -5.81 13.27 15.96
C ARG A 295 -6.22 13.71 14.57
N HIS A 296 -5.40 13.48 13.56
CA HIS A 296 -5.73 13.85 12.18
C HIS A 296 -6.98 13.12 11.67
N ALA A 297 -7.11 11.82 11.93
CA ALA A 297 -8.30 11.07 11.56
C ALA A 297 -9.56 11.58 12.30
N ASP A 298 -9.44 11.94 13.59
CA ASP A 298 -10.53 12.52 14.38
C ASP A 298 -10.93 13.92 13.88
N GLU A 299 -9.96 14.75 13.47
CA GLU A 299 -10.21 16.06 12.83
C GLU A 299 -11.02 15.90 11.54
N ILE A 300 -10.65 14.96 10.68
CA ILE A 300 -11.37 14.66 9.42
C ILE A 300 -12.79 14.18 9.74
N LEU A 301 -12.94 13.28 10.71
CA LEU A 301 -14.24 12.78 11.15
C LEU A 301 -15.13 13.92 11.66
N ALA A 302 -14.59 14.80 12.51
CA ALA A 302 -15.30 15.95 13.04
C ALA A 302 -15.74 16.92 11.92
N GLU A 303 -14.87 17.17 10.94
CA GLU A 303 -15.17 18.03 9.78
C GLU A 303 -16.37 17.50 8.98
N ILE A 304 -16.36 16.22 8.60
CA ILE A 304 -17.41 15.65 7.74
C ILE A 304 -18.73 15.42 8.49
N THR A 305 -18.69 15.35 9.82
CA THR A 305 -19.88 15.15 10.66
C THR A 305 -20.47 16.47 11.17
N HIS A 306 -19.76 17.59 11.00
CA HIS A 306 -20.23 18.91 11.48
C HIS A 306 -21.63 19.27 10.92
N ASP A 307 -21.80 19.15 9.59
CA ASP A 307 -23.05 19.49 8.92
C ASP A 307 -23.94 18.26 8.63
N ALA A 308 -23.41 17.04 8.82
CA ALA A 308 -24.07 15.78 8.50
C ALA A 308 -23.71 14.70 9.54
N PRO A 309 -24.31 14.72 10.74
CA PRO A 309 -23.97 13.79 11.83
C PRO A 309 -24.09 12.30 11.46
N GLN A 310 -24.98 11.93 10.52
CA GLN A 310 -25.15 10.57 10.01
C GLN A 310 -23.88 10.01 9.35
N ARG A 311 -22.99 10.86 8.85
CA ARG A 311 -21.69 10.45 8.25
C ARG A 311 -20.77 9.76 9.25
N ALA A 312 -20.99 9.96 10.56
CA ALA A 312 -20.23 9.22 11.57
C ALA A 312 -20.46 7.71 11.46
N GLU A 313 -21.69 7.28 11.27
CA GLU A 313 -22.02 5.86 11.13
C GLU A 313 -21.54 5.30 9.78
N THR A 314 -21.69 6.07 8.70
CA THR A 314 -21.14 5.70 7.37
C THR A 314 -19.62 5.53 7.45
N THR A 315 -18.92 6.43 8.13
CA THR A 315 -17.46 6.33 8.34
C THR A 315 -17.11 5.11 9.17
N ARG A 316 -17.81 4.86 10.27
CA ARG A 316 -17.59 3.69 11.11
C ARG A 316 -17.72 2.40 10.31
N ARG A 317 -18.81 2.23 9.58
CA ARG A 317 -19.05 1.03 8.75
C ARG A 317 -18.03 0.87 7.64
N LEU A 318 -17.65 1.97 6.96
CA LEU A 318 -16.61 1.97 5.94
C LEU A 318 -15.29 1.42 6.51
N PHE A 319 -14.79 1.99 7.61
CA PHE A 319 -13.51 1.58 8.17
C PHE A 319 -13.54 0.20 8.85
N CYS A 320 -14.65 -0.19 9.49
CA CYS A 320 -14.83 -1.56 9.96
C CYS A 320 -14.79 -2.57 8.80
N LEU A 321 -15.45 -2.26 7.67
CA LEU A 321 -15.41 -3.12 6.48
C LEU A 321 -14.01 -3.24 5.87
N LEU A 322 -13.20 -2.18 5.95
CA LEU A 322 -11.80 -2.15 5.47
C LEU A 322 -10.80 -2.75 6.48
N THR A 323 -11.28 -3.31 7.59
CA THR A 323 -10.44 -3.92 8.62
C THR A 323 -10.86 -5.36 8.86
N GLU A 324 -9.89 -6.28 8.94
CA GLU A 324 -10.11 -7.69 9.25
C GLU A 324 -9.29 -8.09 10.48
N GLY A 325 -9.89 -8.85 11.41
CA GLY A 325 -9.25 -9.27 12.66
C GLY A 325 -9.36 -8.22 13.78
N GLU A 326 -8.75 -8.49 14.92
CA GLU A 326 -8.82 -7.69 16.14
C GLU A 326 -7.44 -7.39 16.75
N GLY A 327 -7.37 -6.30 17.50
CA GLY A 327 -6.20 -5.92 18.30
C GLY A 327 -4.94 -5.78 17.45
N GLU A 328 -3.86 -6.42 17.88
CA GLU A 328 -2.57 -6.38 17.19
C GLU A 328 -2.57 -7.17 15.85
N ASN A 329 -3.53 -8.08 15.69
CA ASN A 329 -3.69 -8.89 14.49
C ASN A 329 -4.61 -8.24 13.44
N ALA A 330 -5.16 -7.06 13.73
CA ALA A 330 -5.99 -6.33 12.79
C ALA A 330 -5.16 -5.92 11.55
N VAL A 331 -5.68 -6.26 10.37
CA VAL A 331 -5.05 -6.03 9.08
C VAL A 331 -6.01 -5.35 8.13
N ARG A 332 -5.49 -4.76 7.07
CA ARG A 332 -6.29 -4.13 6.02
C ARG A 332 -7.08 -5.18 5.23
N ARG A 333 -8.29 -4.83 4.89
CA ARG A 333 -9.14 -5.57 3.97
C ARG A 333 -9.50 -4.67 2.80
N LEU A 334 -9.39 -5.19 1.58
CA LEU A 334 -9.89 -4.50 0.39
C LEU A 334 -11.42 -4.67 0.31
N ALA A 335 -12.13 -3.59 -0.04
CA ALA A 335 -13.56 -3.66 -0.30
C ALA A 335 -13.94 -2.79 -1.51
N ARG A 336 -14.89 -3.25 -2.31
CA ARG A 336 -15.43 -2.43 -3.39
C ARG A 336 -16.36 -1.36 -2.83
N VAL A 337 -16.43 -0.22 -3.47
CA VAL A 337 -17.40 0.83 -3.13
C VAL A 337 -18.83 0.26 -3.11
N ALA A 338 -19.18 -0.64 -4.03
CA ALA A 338 -20.48 -1.33 -4.02
C ALA A 338 -20.74 -2.13 -2.72
N GLU A 339 -19.71 -2.75 -2.13
CA GLU A 339 -19.84 -3.44 -0.83
C GLU A 339 -20.08 -2.44 0.31
N VAL A 340 -19.38 -1.29 0.27
CA VAL A 340 -19.58 -0.20 1.23
C VAL A 340 -21.01 0.34 1.13
N MET A 341 -21.51 0.62 -0.08
CA MET A 341 -22.90 1.05 -0.32
C MET A 341 -23.91 0.05 0.26
N ALA A 342 -23.67 -1.25 0.05
CA ALA A 342 -24.57 -2.30 0.56
C ALA A 342 -24.60 -2.35 2.11
N VAL A 343 -23.43 -2.22 2.76
CA VAL A 343 -23.31 -2.28 4.23
C VAL A 343 -23.83 -0.98 4.87
N THR A 344 -23.55 0.18 4.28
CA THR A 344 -23.98 1.46 4.81
C THR A 344 -25.41 1.80 4.47
N SER A 345 -25.98 1.19 3.41
CA SER A 345 -27.27 1.56 2.78
C SER A 345 -27.29 2.99 2.23
N GLU A 346 -26.09 3.53 1.91
CA GLU A 346 -25.93 4.87 1.38
C GLU A 346 -25.67 4.87 -0.15
N PRO A 347 -26.10 5.90 -0.89
CA PRO A 347 -25.82 6.02 -2.30
C PRO A 347 -24.34 6.32 -2.58
N LEU A 348 -23.93 6.13 -3.84
CA LEU A 348 -22.54 6.31 -4.28
C LEU A 348 -21.95 7.68 -3.93
N ASP A 349 -22.72 8.74 -4.13
CA ASP A 349 -22.28 10.12 -3.88
C ASP A 349 -21.98 10.39 -2.40
N GLU A 350 -22.77 9.82 -1.48
CA GLU A 350 -22.55 9.96 -0.05
C GLU A 350 -21.34 9.11 0.41
N VAL A 351 -21.22 7.86 -0.04
CA VAL A 351 -20.05 7.03 0.22
C VAL A 351 -18.79 7.69 -0.35
N ALA A 352 -18.88 8.24 -1.57
CA ALA A 352 -17.77 8.95 -2.19
C ALA A 352 -17.38 10.22 -1.42
N THR A 353 -18.36 10.96 -0.88
CA THR A 353 -18.11 12.15 -0.06
C THR A 353 -17.32 11.78 1.19
N VAL A 354 -17.73 10.76 1.93
CA VAL A 354 -17.02 10.27 3.11
C VAL A 354 -15.62 9.77 2.74
N ALA A 355 -15.51 8.88 1.75
CA ALA A 355 -14.22 8.32 1.35
C ALA A 355 -13.25 9.40 0.84
N ASN A 356 -13.73 10.37 0.06
CA ASN A 356 -12.92 11.46 -0.49
C ASN A 356 -12.37 12.39 0.60
N ALA A 357 -13.08 12.58 1.71
CA ALA A 357 -12.57 13.35 2.83
C ALA A 357 -11.26 12.75 3.40
N PHE A 358 -11.18 11.42 3.46
CA PHE A 358 -9.98 10.71 3.93
C PHE A 358 -8.92 10.51 2.81
N ARG A 359 -9.28 10.67 1.54
CA ARG A 359 -8.37 10.57 0.38
C ARG A 359 -7.78 11.92 -0.04
N ALA A 360 -8.34 13.03 0.43
CA ALA A 360 -7.97 14.39 0.02
C ALA A 360 -6.43 14.61 0.10
N PRO A 361 -5.88 15.52 -0.74
CA PRO A 361 -4.47 15.93 -0.63
C PRO A 361 -4.13 16.35 0.80
N GLY A 362 -2.98 15.92 1.30
CA GLY A 362 -2.55 16.15 2.68
C GLY A 362 -3.16 15.19 3.71
N ARG A 363 -4.13 14.36 3.34
CA ARG A 363 -4.75 13.35 4.22
C ARG A 363 -4.27 11.95 3.89
N SER A 364 -4.59 11.47 2.67
CA SER A 364 -4.11 10.19 2.12
C SER A 364 -4.24 8.99 3.06
N LEU A 365 -5.34 8.92 3.83
CA LEU A 365 -5.62 7.82 4.75
C LEU A 365 -6.30 6.64 4.07
N LEU A 366 -6.91 6.88 2.88
CA LEU A 366 -7.52 5.86 2.04
C LEU A 366 -6.94 5.89 0.61
N MET A 367 -6.97 4.75 -0.05
CA MET A 367 -6.60 4.54 -1.44
C MET A 367 -7.84 4.09 -2.26
N PRO A 368 -7.85 4.30 -3.59
CA PRO A 368 -6.83 4.94 -4.44
C PRO A 368 -6.73 6.45 -4.18
N GLY A 369 -5.69 7.10 -4.72
CA GLY A 369 -5.47 8.55 -4.59
C GLY A 369 -6.67 9.39 -5.02
N PHE A 370 -6.76 10.62 -4.53
CA PHE A 370 -7.90 11.53 -4.77
C PHE A 370 -8.11 11.89 -6.25
N ASP A 371 -7.07 11.82 -7.06
CA ASP A 371 -7.08 12.04 -8.52
C ASP A 371 -7.93 11.02 -9.31
N ARG A 372 -8.23 9.86 -8.71
CA ARG A 372 -9.07 8.82 -9.31
C ARG A 372 -10.52 8.96 -8.84
N PRO A 373 -11.50 9.19 -9.74
CA PRO A 373 -12.92 9.23 -9.37
C PRO A 373 -13.36 7.86 -8.84
N LEU A 374 -14.24 7.87 -7.85
CA LEU A 374 -14.83 6.65 -7.30
C LEU A 374 -16.03 6.22 -8.13
N THR A 375 -16.08 4.93 -8.44
CA THR A 375 -17.21 4.22 -9.05
C THR A 375 -17.60 3.06 -8.15
N SER A 376 -18.74 2.42 -8.40
CA SER A 376 -19.17 1.21 -7.65
C SER A 376 -18.12 0.09 -7.66
N ASP A 377 -17.37 -0.04 -8.75
CA ASP A 377 -16.34 -1.07 -8.92
C ASP A 377 -14.98 -0.69 -8.34
N THR A 378 -14.80 0.57 -7.92
CA THR A 378 -13.55 1.01 -7.32
C THR A 378 -13.27 0.25 -6.03
N VAL A 379 -12.06 -0.28 -5.90
CA VAL A 379 -11.59 -0.94 -4.69
C VAL A 379 -10.99 0.11 -3.76
N LEU A 380 -11.51 0.18 -2.54
CA LEU A 380 -10.97 1.00 -1.45
C LEU A 380 -10.04 0.17 -0.57
N ASP A 381 -9.00 0.82 -0.07
CA ASP A 381 -8.04 0.27 0.88
C ASP A 381 -7.61 1.35 1.90
N ILE A 382 -7.26 0.93 3.09
CA ILE A 382 -6.56 1.78 4.05
C ILE A 382 -5.11 1.93 3.58
N SER A 383 -4.61 3.16 3.51
CA SER A 383 -3.27 3.44 2.97
C SER A 383 -2.16 2.69 3.70
N HIS A 384 -2.25 2.56 5.03
CA HIS A 384 -1.29 1.83 5.84
C HIS A 384 -1.91 1.24 7.12
N GLU A 385 -1.43 0.05 7.56
CA GLU A 385 -1.88 -0.61 8.79
C GLU A 385 -1.72 0.24 10.06
N SER A 386 -0.81 1.21 10.05
CA SER A 386 -0.63 2.15 11.17
C SER A 386 -1.93 2.88 11.53
N LEU A 387 -2.82 3.14 10.54
CA LEU A 387 -4.11 3.77 10.83
C LEU A 387 -4.98 2.89 11.74
N ILE A 388 -5.05 1.60 11.46
CA ILE A 388 -5.81 0.64 12.27
C ILE A 388 -5.23 0.55 13.69
N ARG A 389 -3.88 0.59 13.79
CA ARG A 389 -3.18 0.44 15.08
C ARG A 389 -3.13 1.70 15.92
N GLN A 390 -3.28 2.90 15.32
CA GLN A 390 -3.12 4.17 16.03
C GLN A 390 -4.42 4.95 16.19
N TRP A 391 -5.38 4.86 15.26
CA TRP A 391 -6.64 5.58 15.37
C TRP A 391 -7.54 4.96 16.45
N GLN A 392 -7.69 5.69 17.56
CA GLN A 392 -8.39 5.15 18.74
C GLN A 392 -9.86 4.84 18.45
N ALA A 393 -10.56 5.74 17.76
CA ALA A 393 -11.96 5.52 17.38
C ALA A 393 -12.12 4.23 16.54
N LEU A 394 -11.23 4.00 15.56
CA LEU A 394 -11.28 2.78 14.74
C LEU A 394 -11.04 1.51 15.57
N LYS A 395 -10.09 1.54 16.49
CA LYS A 395 -9.84 0.40 17.41
C LYS A 395 -11.08 0.06 18.24
N ASP A 396 -11.75 1.10 18.75
CA ASP A 396 -12.95 0.91 19.55
C ASP A 396 -14.12 0.39 18.69
N TRP A 397 -14.28 0.89 17.47
CA TRP A 397 -15.29 0.39 16.53
C TRP A 397 -15.08 -1.07 16.16
N VAL A 398 -13.85 -1.46 15.78
CA VAL A 398 -13.52 -2.85 15.42
C VAL A 398 -13.75 -3.78 16.60
N ARG A 399 -13.38 -3.37 17.83
CA ARG A 399 -13.61 -4.18 19.03
C ARG A 399 -15.12 -4.41 19.29
N VAL A 400 -15.95 -3.36 19.13
CA VAL A 400 -17.40 -3.48 19.29
C VAL A 400 -18.00 -4.39 18.21
N GLU A 401 -17.55 -4.24 16.95
CA GLU A 401 -18.03 -5.06 15.84
C GLU A 401 -17.69 -6.54 16.04
N ALA A 402 -16.46 -6.84 16.49
CA ALA A 402 -16.03 -8.18 16.74
C ALA A 402 -16.81 -8.85 17.89
N ALA A 403 -17.03 -8.13 18.99
CA ALA A 403 -17.87 -8.62 20.08
C ALA A 403 -19.31 -8.92 19.61
N SER A 404 -19.87 -8.06 18.73
CA SER A 404 -21.18 -8.30 18.12
C SER A 404 -21.19 -9.51 17.20
N ALA A 405 -20.14 -9.70 16.38
CA ALA A 405 -20.00 -10.86 15.49
C ALA A 405 -19.85 -12.17 16.28
N GLU A 406 -19.11 -12.17 17.40
CA GLU A 406 -18.99 -13.33 18.29
C GLU A 406 -20.35 -13.70 18.91
N HIS A 407 -21.09 -12.72 19.43
CA HIS A 407 -22.45 -12.90 19.94
C HIS A 407 -23.38 -13.49 18.87
N TYR A 408 -23.37 -12.95 17.67
CA TYR A 408 -24.17 -13.46 16.55
C TYR A 408 -23.80 -14.91 16.20
N SER A 409 -22.53 -15.23 16.14
CA SER A 409 -22.02 -16.58 15.86
C SER A 409 -22.45 -17.59 16.95
N GLU A 410 -22.48 -17.16 18.21
CA GLU A 410 -22.99 -17.99 19.31
C GLU A 410 -24.47 -18.24 19.20
N MET A 411 -25.26 -17.18 18.89
CA MET A 411 -26.70 -17.29 18.63
C MET A 411 -26.99 -18.24 17.49
N GLU A 412 -26.27 -18.12 16.37
CA GLU A 412 -26.42 -18.99 15.20
C GLU A 412 -26.10 -20.48 15.55
N ARG A 413 -24.99 -20.71 16.27
CA ARG A 413 -24.62 -22.06 16.73
C ARG A 413 -25.70 -22.68 17.63
N ARG A 414 -26.25 -21.90 18.56
CA ARG A 414 -27.34 -22.34 19.44
C ARG A 414 -28.63 -22.62 18.65
N ALA A 415 -29.01 -21.74 17.73
CA ALA A 415 -30.16 -21.94 16.86
C ALA A 415 -30.04 -23.20 16.01
N ARG A 416 -28.89 -23.45 15.41
CA ARG A 416 -28.62 -24.69 14.66
C ARG A 416 -28.72 -25.93 15.53
N ARG A 417 -28.20 -25.92 16.77
CA ARG A 417 -28.34 -27.03 17.73
C ARG A 417 -29.77 -27.27 18.13
N TRP A 418 -30.56 -26.22 18.34
CA TRP A 418 -31.98 -26.33 18.63
C TRP A 418 -32.76 -26.94 17.49
N VAL A 419 -32.56 -26.48 16.26
CA VAL A 419 -33.18 -27.07 15.06
C VAL A 419 -32.81 -28.58 14.92
N ALA A 420 -31.61 -28.96 15.31
CA ALA A 420 -31.16 -30.35 15.31
C ALA A 420 -31.64 -31.17 16.54
N GLY A 421 -32.48 -30.60 17.40
CA GLY A 421 -33.00 -31.29 18.62
C GLY A 421 -31.93 -31.54 19.69
N ARG A 422 -30.79 -30.79 19.66
CA ARG A 422 -29.62 -30.99 20.54
C ARG A 422 -29.46 -29.88 21.59
N ALA A 423 -30.36 -28.91 21.65
CA ALA A 423 -30.35 -27.83 22.63
C ALA A 423 -31.80 -27.45 23.02
N ALA A 424 -31.98 -26.99 24.27
CA ALA A 424 -33.25 -26.39 24.72
C ALA A 424 -33.39 -24.94 24.18
N LEU A 425 -34.60 -24.41 24.24
CA LEU A 425 -34.85 -22.97 24.04
C LEU A 425 -34.09 -22.17 25.10
N TRP A 426 -33.80 -20.95 24.78
CA TRP A 426 -33.14 -20.02 25.72
C TRP A 426 -34.02 -19.80 26.94
N ASP A 427 -33.41 -19.69 28.10
CA ASP A 427 -34.08 -19.17 29.30
C ASP A 427 -34.19 -17.66 29.22
N SER A 428 -34.90 -17.06 30.19
CA SER A 428 -35.16 -15.63 30.20
C SER A 428 -33.90 -14.76 30.28
N VAL A 429 -32.85 -15.26 30.96
CA VAL A 429 -31.60 -14.50 31.12
C VAL A 429 -30.76 -14.54 29.80
N ASP A 430 -30.70 -15.72 29.16
CA ASP A 430 -30.05 -15.88 27.86
C ASP A 430 -30.76 -15.08 26.76
N LEU A 431 -32.09 -15.02 26.80
CA LEU A 431 -32.91 -14.25 25.86
C LEU A 431 -32.74 -12.74 26.02
N ASP A 432 -32.72 -12.24 27.24
CA ASP A 432 -32.51 -10.81 27.51
C ASP A 432 -31.11 -10.38 27.06
N GLY A 433 -30.07 -11.22 27.26
CA GLY A 433 -28.74 -10.95 26.78
C GLY A 433 -28.60 -10.99 25.26
N ALA A 434 -29.47 -11.71 24.55
CA ALA A 434 -29.49 -11.77 23.10
C ALA A 434 -30.31 -10.64 22.44
N LEU A 435 -31.19 -10.00 23.19
CA LEU A 435 -32.02 -8.88 22.74
C LEU A 435 -31.44 -7.50 23.07
N ALA A 436 -30.43 -7.45 23.95
CA ALA A 436 -29.66 -6.26 24.30
C ALA A 436 -28.54 -5.99 23.30
#